data_e438e87d3debe8cbc775b7f077905dde
#
_entry.id   e438e87d3debe8cbc775b7f077905dde
#
_cell.length_a   1.000
_cell.length_b   1.000
_cell.length_c   1.000
_cell.angle_alpha   90.00
_cell.angle_beta   90.00
_cell.angle_gamma   90.00
#
_symmetry.space_group_name_H-M   'P 1'
#
loop_
_entity.id
_entity.type
_entity.pdbx_description
1 polymer ?
#
loop_
_entity_poly.entity_id
_entity_poly.type
_entity_poly.pdbx_seq_one_letter_code
_entity_poly.pdbx_strand_id
1 'polypeptide(L)'
;MAPSYCSVPGCSSNRKNMPYLSFHDFPADLELRTSWVRAMRRDEGPQFKILRGSTFICSLHFTEEDMHVSASGRKKLKKGAVPSRFIWNDFCKGNGSQPRESPYQRARKRLAELPVPESSENVEPDAVLDDHDYTSHPSPGKLDRATWTIQQLEVQVITLQHEIQQLTLKNRQPLIFKFCVTDEDYRYYTRFSSKEVFTVFWESVYPSASRLVYWSNAQRAAEVMPSPQRKLELIDELFMFLCRIAAGLQERTLSSLFEVSVSTVSRVILTWTSYLYQVLCSLPSWMTREQVQATMPDKFRLYCPQLRVIIDCTEIRCETASSLSLQSETFSTYKNHTTFKGTLSNFYSHLVCPFKCLIGVAPCGVVTFVSTLYTGSVSDIDITRRSKLLQLLQPGDEVMADKGFVIERMLSEVGAKLIIPPFKKSTQFTKEDTEKTQAIARLRILVERAIRRVKEYHIWDGLVPLSMVGSVNQLWAICCLMSNYQGPLDVKGDKPV
;
A
#
# COMPACT_ATOMS: atom_id res chain seq x y z
N MET A 1 20.30 13.53 23.08
CA MET A 1 19.26 13.50 24.12
C MET A 1 17.97 13.07 23.47
N ALA A 2 17.31 12.04 24.02
CA ALA A 2 16.03 11.60 23.50
C ALA A 2 14.98 12.74 23.60
N PRO A 3 14.09 12.90 22.62
CA PRO A 3 13.07 13.93 22.64
C PRO A 3 12.09 13.68 23.78
N SER A 4 11.97 14.64 24.72
CA SER A 4 11.00 14.58 25.81
C SER A 4 9.60 14.89 25.29
N TYR A 5 8.69 13.93 25.33
CA TYR A 5 7.29 14.08 24.94
C TYR A 5 6.40 14.24 26.18
N CYS A 6 5.27 14.92 25.99
CA CYS A 6 4.22 14.96 27.01
C CYS A 6 3.50 13.63 27.09
N SER A 7 3.31 13.11 28.31
CA SER A 7 2.70 11.79 28.55
C SER A 7 1.16 11.83 28.69
N VAL A 8 0.55 13.01 28.57
CA VAL A 8 -0.92 13.15 28.60
C VAL A 8 -1.53 12.62 27.32
N PRO A 9 -2.55 11.76 27.37
CA PRO A 9 -3.26 11.26 26.21
C PRO A 9 -3.78 12.38 25.32
N GLY A 10 -3.51 12.29 24.00
CA GLY A 10 -3.94 13.30 23.04
C GLY A 10 -3.06 14.55 22.96
N CYS A 11 -2.03 14.69 23.81
CA CYS A 11 -1.08 15.79 23.77
C CYS A 11 0.14 15.45 22.89
N SER A 12 0.36 16.22 21.84
CA SER A 12 1.50 16.06 20.90
C SER A 12 2.72 16.91 21.22
N SER A 13 2.71 17.63 22.37
CA SER A 13 3.80 18.55 22.76
C SER A 13 5.10 17.79 23.00
N ASN A 14 6.19 18.29 22.43
CA ASN A 14 7.54 17.80 22.71
C ASN A 14 8.53 18.98 22.81
N ARG A 15 9.62 18.76 23.53
CA ARG A 15 10.63 19.81 23.80
C ARG A 15 11.33 20.30 22.54
N LYS A 16 11.41 19.49 21.49
CA LYS A 16 12.06 19.87 20.24
C LYS A 16 11.20 20.83 19.43
N ASN A 17 9.90 20.55 19.33
CA ASN A 17 8.99 21.35 18.49
C ASN A 17 8.39 22.54 19.24
N MET A 18 8.36 22.49 20.59
CA MET A 18 7.79 23.53 21.44
C MET A 18 8.77 23.90 22.58
N PRO A 19 9.92 24.55 22.25
CA PRO A 19 10.97 24.87 23.22
C PRO A 19 10.54 25.90 24.28
N TYR A 20 9.46 26.63 24.04
CA TYR A 20 8.88 27.61 24.98
C TYR A 20 8.05 26.96 26.09
N LEU A 21 7.73 25.64 26.01
CA LEU A 21 7.01 24.91 27.04
C LEU A 21 7.98 24.30 28.06
N SER A 22 7.57 24.36 29.33
CA SER A 22 8.25 23.63 30.39
C SER A 22 7.70 22.19 30.48
N PHE A 23 8.59 21.25 30.71
CA PHE A 23 8.26 19.82 30.89
C PHE A 23 8.65 19.41 32.29
N HIS A 24 7.69 18.90 33.05
CA HIS A 24 7.80 18.60 34.47
C HIS A 24 7.80 17.10 34.68
N ASP A 25 8.74 16.62 35.49
CA ASP A 25 8.80 15.23 35.95
C ASP A 25 7.63 14.93 36.90
N PHE A 26 7.25 13.68 36.95
CA PHE A 26 6.30 13.21 37.97
C PHE A 26 6.87 13.36 39.38
N PRO A 27 6.03 13.76 40.36
CA PRO A 27 6.48 13.94 41.71
C PRO A 27 6.99 12.62 42.32
N ALA A 28 7.96 12.74 43.25
CA ALA A 28 8.48 11.58 44.00
C ALA A 28 7.48 11.10 45.06
N ASP A 29 6.64 12.01 45.55
CA ASP A 29 5.57 11.70 46.50
C ASP A 29 4.51 10.81 45.83
N LEU A 30 4.19 9.70 46.49
CA LEU A 30 3.32 8.66 45.94
C LEU A 30 1.87 9.13 45.83
N GLU A 31 1.37 9.88 46.79
CA GLU A 31 -0.02 10.37 46.79
C GLU A 31 -0.23 11.40 45.68
N LEU A 32 0.70 12.35 45.58
CA LEU A 32 0.66 13.37 44.56
C LEU A 32 0.87 12.75 43.13
N ARG A 33 1.75 11.76 43.02
CA ARG A 33 1.95 11.02 41.79
C ARG A 33 0.67 10.26 41.37
N THR A 34 0.00 9.61 42.29
CA THR A 34 -1.27 8.90 42.03
C THR A 34 -2.35 9.90 41.58
N SER A 35 -2.39 11.09 42.18
CA SER A 35 -3.30 12.17 41.80
C SER A 35 -3.04 12.63 40.37
N TRP A 36 -1.77 12.74 39.92
CA TRP A 36 -1.41 13.09 38.56
C TRP A 36 -1.84 12.00 37.57
N VAL A 37 -1.58 10.73 37.90
CA VAL A 37 -1.96 9.57 37.05
C VAL A 37 -3.48 9.51 36.87
N ARG A 38 -4.22 9.68 37.97
CA ARG A 38 -5.71 9.73 37.96
C ARG A 38 -6.23 10.91 37.14
N ALA A 39 -5.65 12.09 37.30
CA ALA A 39 -6.02 13.29 36.53
C ALA A 39 -5.83 13.09 35.00
N MET A 40 -4.78 12.39 34.59
CA MET A 40 -4.50 12.06 33.19
C MET A 40 -5.37 10.93 32.61
N ARG A 41 -6.21 10.29 33.40
CA ARG A 41 -7.00 9.11 33.01
C ARG A 41 -6.13 7.98 32.46
N ARG A 42 -4.98 7.72 33.11
CA ARG A 42 -4.09 6.59 32.80
C ARG A 42 -3.91 5.72 34.04
N ASP A 43 -3.56 4.45 33.80
CA ASP A 43 -3.16 3.52 34.84
C ASP A 43 -1.68 3.17 34.65
N GLU A 44 -0.91 3.15 35.74
CA GLU A 44 0.48 2.69 35.71
C GLU A 44 0.50 1.15 35.59
N GLY A 45 1.10 0.63 34.52
CA GLY A 45 1.10 -0.80 34.20
C GLY A 45 2.05 -1.16 33.07
N PRO A 46 1.86 -2.32 32.43
CA PRO A 46 2.76 -2.81 31.38
C PRO A 46 2.93 -1.84 30.20
N GLN A 47 1.88 -1.06 29.87
CA GLN A 47 1.86 -0.13 28.74
C GLN A 47 2.24 1.32 29.10
N PHE A 48 2.28 1.67 30.39
CA PHE A 48 2.67 2.99 30.87
C PHE A 48 3.43 2.88 32.18
N LYS A 49 4.74 3.16 32.14
CA LYS A 49 5.61 3.21 33.31
C LYS A 49 6.13 4.61 33.49
N ILE A 50 6.08 5.11 34.72
CA ILE A 50 6.64 6.41 35.08
C ILE A 50 8.10 6.22 35.43
N LEU A 51 8.96 6.73 34.52
CA LEU A 51 10.43 6.70 34.68
C LEU A 51 10.90 8.14 34.95
N ARG A 52 11.55 8.33 36.09
CA ARG A 52 12.12 9.61 36.46
C ARG A 52 13.14 10.11 35.44
N GLY A 53 13.03 11.36 35.01
CA GLY A 53 13.87 11.93 33.98
C GLY A 53 13.53 11.52 32.53
N SER A 54 12.45 10.74 32.33
CA SER A 54 12.03 10.26 31.00
C SER A 54 10.53 10.44 30.73
N THR A 55 9.71 10.51 31.78
CA THR A 55 8.25 10.67 31.69
C THR A 55 7.86 12.07 32.17
N PHE A 56 7.27 12.88 31.28
CA PHE A 56 7.01 14.29 31.54
C PHE A 56 5.57 14.69 31.23
N ILE A 57 5.10 15.75 31.92
CA ILE A 57 3.88 16.49 31.57
C ILE A 57 4.28 17.91 31.20
N CYS A 58 3.77 18.45 30.08
CA CYS A 58 4.07 19.82 29.66
C CYS A 58 3.23 20.84 30.43
N SER A 59 3.73 22.07 30.51
CA SER A 59 3.11 23.18 31.26
C SER A 59 1.70 23.56 30.81
N LEU A 60 1.24 23.13 29.64
CA LEU A 60 -0.12 23.38 29.14
C LEU A 60 -1.21 22.72 30.00
N HIS A 61 -0.86 21.69 30.75
CA HIS A 61 -1.81 20.95 31.59
C HIS A 61 -1.97 21.49 33.01
N PHE A 62 -1.30 22.61 33.34
CA PHE A 62 -1.35 23.28 34.61
C PHE A 62 -1.92 24.69 34.47
N THR A 63 -2.55 25.21 35.53
CA THR A 63 -2.99 26.61 35.54
C THR A 63 -1.82 27.55 35.79
N GLU A 64 -1.99 28.84 35.52
CA GLU A 64 -0.94 29.83 35.84
C GLU A 64 -0.74 29.94 37.37
N GLU A 65 -1.77 29.70 38.16
CA GLU A 65 -1.72 29.69 39.60
C GLU A 65 -0.86 28.56 40.16
N ASP A 66 -0.76 27.43 39.46
CA ASP A 66 0.05 26.27 39.81
C ASP A 66 1.55 26.48 39.53
N MET A 67 1.91 27.58 38.85
CA MET A 67 3.28 27.84 38.42
C MET A 67 3.86 29.06 39.11
N HIS A 68 5.21 29.09 39.25
CA HIS A 68 5.98 30.25 39.63
C HIS A 68 7.23 30.39 38.77
N VAL A 69 7.70 31.59 38.59
CA VAL A 69 8.95 31.84 37.84
C VAL A 69 10.10 31.81 38.86
N SER A 70 11.07 30.93 38.61
CA SER A 70 12.30 30.88 39.42
C SER A 70 13.22 32.05 39.14
N ALA A 71 14.18 32.32 40.03
CA ALA A 71 15.22 33.36 39.84
C ALA A 71 15.99 33.22 38.52
N SER A 72 16.01 32.05 37.89
CA SER A 72 16.62 31.80 36.59
C SER A 72 15.65 31.98 35.41
N GLY A 73 14.48 32.61 35.59
CA GLY A 73 13.46 32.83 34.56
C GLY A 73 12.68 31.58 34.10
N ARG A 74 12.89 30.43 34.73
CA ARG A 74 12.20 29.17 34.34
C ARG A 74 10.89 29.00 35.13
N LYS A 75 9.82 28.64 34.42
CA LYS A 75 8.54 28.29 35.03
C LYS A 75 8.66 26.92 35.75
N LYS A 76 8.42 26.92 37.07
CA LYS A 76 8.41 25.72 37.90
C LYS A 76 7.05 25.57 38.55
N LEU A 77 6.65 24.32 38.86
CA LEU A 77 5.42 24.02 39.55
C LEU A 77 5.53 24.37 41.05
N LYS A 78 4.45 24.85 41.64
CA LYS A 78 4.31 25.01 43.09
C LYS A 78 4.18 23.62 43.75
N LYS A 79 4.52 23.54 45.02
CA LYS A 79 4.38 22.30 45.80
C LYS A 79 2.91 21.90 45.89
N GLY A 80 2.59 20.66 45.50
CA GLY A 80 1.22 20.13 45.50
C GLY A 80 0.40 20.39 44.24
N ALA A 81 0.96 21.04 43.19
CA ALA A 81 0.27 21.27 41.93
C ALA A 81 -0.15 19.96 41.24
N VAL A 82 -1.39 19.88 40.78
CA VAL A 82 -1.95 18.73 40.04
C VAL A 82 -2.42 19.18 38.66
N PRO A 83 -2.10 18.47 37.57
CA PRO A 83 -2.53 18.86 36.24
C PRO A 83 -4.06 18.81 36.15
N SER A 84 -4.65 19.89 35.64
CA SER A 84 -6.10 20.08 35.57
C SER A 84 -6.63 20.43 34.18
N ARG A 85 -5.74 20.82 33.23
CA ARG A 85 -6.10 21.25 31.86
C ARG A 85 -5.93 20.12 30.86
N PHE A 86 -7.03 19.56 30.37
CA PHE A 86 -7.04 18.45 29.43
C PHE A 86 -8.07 18.66 28.31
N ILE A 87 -7.90 18.00 27.19
CA ILE A 87 -8.83 18.07 26.04
C ILE A 87 -10.26 17.68 26.44
N TRP A 88 -10.40 16.72 27.35
CA TRP A 88 -11.70 16.22 27.80
C TRP A 88 -12.39 17.10 28.86
N ASN A 89 -11.73 18.15 29.35
CA ASN A 89 -12.30 19.12 30.29
C ASN A 89 -12.69 20.43 29.62
N ASP A 90 -12.74 20.51 28.29
CA ASP A 90 -12.98 21.72 27.48
C ASP A 90 -12.02 22.90 27.75
N PHE A 91 -10.97 22.72 28.54
CA PHE A 91 -10.04 23.75 28.94
C PHE A 91 -9.01 24.14 27.88
N CYS A 92 -8.93 23.44 26.76
CA CYS A 92 -8.05 23.80 25.63
C CYS A 92 -8.61 24.90 24.72
N LYS A 93 -9.73 25.53 25.06
CA LYS A 93 -10.34 26.63 24.28
C LYS A 93 -9.81 28.03 24.63
N GLY A 94 -8.78 28.14 25.44
CA GLY A 94 -8.25 29.44 25.88
C GLY A 94 -6.75 29.56 25.77
N ASN A 95 -6.20 29.77 24.59
CA ASN A 95 -5.19 30.75 24.19
C ASN A 95 -4.62 30.43 22.79
N GLY A 96 -4.92 31.28 21.82
CA GLY A 96 -4.06 31.51 20.66
C GLY A 96 -4.35 30.77 19.36
N SER A 97 -5.45 30.04 19.26
CA SER A 97 -6.07 29.81 17.94
C SER A 97 -7.55 30.18 18.08
N GLN A 98 -7.97 31.20 17.32
CA GLN A 98 -9.41 31.43 17.12
C GLN A 98 -10.08 30.10 16.81
N PRO A 99 -11.29 29.84 17.33
CA PRO A 99 -12.04 28.64 16.96
C PRO A 99 -12.04 28.58 15.43
N ARG A 100 -11.65 27.44 14.86
CA ARG A 100 -11.80 27.25 13.41
C ARG A 100 -13.27 27.49 13.11
N GLU A 101 -13.56 28.63 12.47
CA GLU A 101 -14.89 28.98 12.02
C GLU A 101 -15.46 27.77 11.30
N SER A 102 -16.71 27.42 11.58
CA SER A 102 -17.38 26.32 10.89
C SER A 102 -17.33 26.57 9.39
N PRO A 103 -17.37 25.52 8.53
CA PRO A 103 -17.42 25.73 7.08
C PRO A 103 -18.51 26.73 6.67
N TYR A 104 -19.63 26.76 7.40
CA TYR A 104 -20.74 27.68 7.22
C TYR A 104 -20.36 29.15 7.58
N GLN A 105 -19.63 29.37 8.67
CA GLN A 105 -19.17 30.70 9.06
C GLN A 105 -18.09 31.26 8.12
N ARG A 106 -17.19 30.41 7.62
CA ARG A 106 -16.19 30.78 6.58
C ARG A 106 -16.86 31.09 5.24
N ALA A 107 -17.91 30.34 4.85
CA ALA A 107 -18.65 30.63 3.65
C ALA A 107 -19.37 31.98 3.76
N ARG A 108 -19.97 32.28 4.91
CA ARG A 108 -20.65 33.56 5.17
C ARG A 108 -19.69 34.74 5.15
N LYS A 109 -18.46 34.60 5.68
CA LYS A 109 -17.44 35.64 5.67
C LYS A 109 -16.89 35.86 4.25
N ARG A 110 -16.67 34.80 3.47
CA ARG A 110 -16.29 34.90 2.05
C ARG A 110 -17.38 35.52 1.19
N LEU A 111 -18.66 35.30 1.49
CA LEU A 111 -19.76 35.96 0.81
C LEU A 111 -19.80 37.47 1.12
N ALA A 112 -19.40 37.87 2.32
CA ALA A 112 -19.32 39.27 2.72
C ALA A 112 -18.09 40.02 2.15
N GLU A 113 -17.08 39.29 1.68
CA GLU A 113 -15.82 39.81 1.10
C GLU A 113 -15.82 39.78 -0.45
N LEU A 114 -16.90 39.35 -1.10
CA LEU A 114 -17.01 39.43 -2.55
C LEU A 114 -17.21 40.92 -2.95
N PRO A 115 -16.43 41.44 -3.89
CA PRO A 115 -16.59 42.82 -4.36
C PRO A 115 -17.98 42.93 -5.03
N VAL A 116 -18.79 43.82 -4.51
CA VAL A 116 -20.03 44.23 -5.15
C VAL A 116 -19.65 44.87 -6.49
N PRO A 117 -20.25 44.48 -7.61
CA PRO A 117 -19.97 45.19 -8.87
C PRO A 117 -20.43 46.62 -8.73
N GLU A 118 -19.48 47.56 -8.94
CA GLU A 118 -19.77 48.99 -9.00
C GLU A 118 -20.73 49.27 -10.17
N SER A 119 -21.99 49.47 -9.87
CA SER A 119 -22.88 50.18 -10.75
C SER A 119 -22.77 51.66 -10.41
N SER A 120 -22.11 52.38 -11.27
CA SER A 120 -22.07 53.84 -11.28
C SER A 120 -23.46 54.38 -11.54
N GLU A 121 -24.11 54.90 -10.50
CA GLU A 121 -25.11 55.98 -10.63
C GLU A 121 -25.09 56.79 -9.33
N ASN A 122 -24.79 58.06 -9.50
CA ASN A 122 -24.84 59.08 -8.49
C ASN A 122 -26.21 59.17 -7.82
N VAL A 123 -26.27 58.98 -6.52
CA VAL A 123 -27.38 59.41 -5.69
C VAL A 123 -26.80 60.13 -4.48
N GLU A 124 -27.18 61.41 -4.35
CA GLU A 124 -26.78 62.33 -3.27
C GLU A 124 -27.16 61.75 -1.88
N PRO A 125 -26.43 62.21 -0.84
CA PRO A 125 -26.66 61.75 0.52
C PRO A 125 -27.69 62.67 1.20
N ASP A 126 -28.95 62.23 1.26
CA ASP A 126 -29.91 62.78 2.20
C ASP A 126 -30.89 61.68 2.63
N ALA A 127 -30.64 61.12 3.78
CA ALA A 127 -31.68 60.47 4.58
C ALA A 127 -31.21 60.24 6.00
N VAL A 128 -31.63 61.15 6.82
CA VAL A 128 -31.77 61.04 8.27
C VAL A 128 -32.37 59.69 8.62
N LEU A 129 -31.75 59.01 9.56
CA LEU A 129 -32.28 57.79 10.21
C LEU A 129 -33.62 58.11 10.87
N ASP A 130 -34.71 57.70 10.23
CA ASP A 130 -36.03 57.57 10.86
C ASP A 130 -36.19 56.15 11.39
N ASP A 131 -36.05 56.05 12.72
CA ASP A 131 -36.28 54.84 13.53
C ASP A 131 -37.79 54.58 13.58
N HIS A 132 -38.18 53.37 13.16
CA HIS A 132 -39.51 52.76 13.37
C HIS A 132 -40.74 53.31 12.65
N ASP A 133 -40.84 53.16 11.33
CA ASP A 133 -42.16 53.20 10.68
C ASP A 133 -42.60 51.82 10.18
N TYR A 134 -43.25 51.06 11.05
CA TYR A 134 -43.89 49.77 10.72
C TYR A 134 -45.24 49.91 10.00
N THR A 135 -45.67 51.12 9.64
CA THR A 135 -46.99 51.39 9.10
C THR A 135 -46.99 51.78 7.62
N SER A 136 -45.84 52.03 7.01
CA SER A 136 -45.79 52.34 5.58
C SER A 136 -45.78 51.07 4.72
N HIS A 137 -46.87 50.80 4.01
CA HIS A 137 -46.88 49.75 3.00
C HIS A 137 -45.81 50.02 1.93
N PRO A 138 -45.00 49.03 1.56
CA PRO A 138 -43.96 49.22 0.53
C PRO A 138 -44.65 49.69 -0.76
N SER A 139 -44.05 50.70 -1.43
CA SER A 139 -44.57 51.15 -2.71
C SER A 139 -44.62 50.00 -3.73
N PRO A 140 -45.63 49.98 -4.63
CA PRO A 140 -45.76 48.92 -5.62
C PRO A 140 -44.47 48.60 -6.37
N GLY A 141 -43.69 49.61 -6.77
CA GLY A 141 -42.43 49.42 -7.46
C GLY A 141 -41.28 48.86 -6.59
N LYS A 142 -41.35 48.99 -5.25
CA LYS A 142 -40.43 48.28 -4.35
C LYS A 142 -40.81 46.80 -4.23
N LEU A 143 -42.10 46.51 -4.21
CA LEU A 143 -42.64 45.16 -4.17
C LEU A 143 -42.28 44.38 -5.46
N ASP A 144 -42.50 45.00 -6.63
CA ASP A 144 -42.18 44.40 -7.92
C ASP A 144 -40.69 44.09 -8.05
N ARG A 145 -39.80 45.00 -7.61
CA ARG A 145 -38.37 44.76 -7.60
C ARG A 145 -37.99 43.62 -6.64
N ALA A 146 -38.59 43.56 -5.47
CA ALA A 146 -38.34 42.46 -4.51
C ALA A 146 -38.82 41.10 -5.09
N THR A 147 -40.01 41.09 -5.74
CA THR A 147 -40.54 39.89 -6.38
C THR A 147 -39.65 39.43 -7.53
N TRP A 148 -39.16 40.36 -8.36
CA TRP A 148 -38.21 40.03 -9.43
C TRP A 148 -36.88 39.47 -8.87
N THR A 149 -36.34 40.08 -7.80
CA THR A 149 -35.13 39.60 -7.15
C THR A 149 -35.33 38.21 -6.55
N ILE A 150 -36.49 37.95 -5.92
CA ILE A 150 -36.82 36.63 -5.37
C ILE A 150 -36.85 35.59 -6.50
N GLN A 151 -37.51 35.86 -7.62
CA GLN A 151 -37.55 34.96 -8.77
C GLN A 151 -36.17 34.67 -9.33
N GLN A 152 -35.30 35.68 -9.44
CA GLN A 152 -33.90 35.51 -9.87
C GLN A 152 -33.13 34.61 -8.90
N LEU A 153 -33.26 34.82 -7.59
CA LEU A 153 -32.60 34.01 -6.57
C LEU A 153 -33.10 32.58 -6.55
N GLU A 154 -34.43 32.37 -6.75
CA GLU A 154 -35.02 31.03 -6.85
C GLU A 154 -34.42 30.24 -8.04
N VAL A 155 -34.28 30.88 -9.20
CA VAL A 155 -33.64 30.25 -10.38
C VAL A 155 -32.16 29.91 -10.08
N GLN A 156 -31.45 30.82 -9.43
CA GLN A 156 -30.04 30.56 -9.03
C GLN A 156 -29.95 29.40 -8.04
N VAL A 157 -30.82 29.33 -7.04
CA VAL A 157 -30.86 28.23 -6.07
C VAL A 157 -31.09 26.87 -6.75
N ILE A 158 -32.07 26.82 -7.69
CA ILE A 158 -32.35 25.60 -8.44
C ILE A 158 -31.12 25.18 -9.27
N THR A 159 -30.49 26.12 -9.94
CA THR A 159 -29.29 25.86 -10.75
C THR A 159 -28.13 25.33 -9.89
N LEU A 160 -27.84 25.99 -8.76
CA LEU A 160 -26.80 25.57 -7.84
C LEU A 160 -27.12 24.21 -7.18
N GLN A 161 -28.36 23.94 -6.85
CA GLN A 161 -28.78 22.63 -6.35
C GLN A 161 -28.54 21.51 -7.36
N HIS A 162 -28.85 21.76 -8.64
CA HIS A 162 -28.58 20.81 -9.71
C HIS A 162 -27.05 20.58 -9.88
N GLU A 163 -26.26 21.66 -9.86
CA GLU A 163 -24.81 21.56 -9.94
C GLU A 163 -24.19 20.78 -8.77
N ILE A 164 -24.65 21.06 -7.54
CA ILE A 164 -24.27 20.30 -6.34
C ILE A 164 -24.62 18.83 -6.49
N GLN A 165 -25.81 18.52 -7.02
CA GLN A 165 -26.21 17.14 -7.26
C GLN A 165 -25.31 16.43 -8.28
N GLN A 166 -24.97 17.10 -9.39
CA GLN A 166 -24.05 16.58 -10.40
C GLN A 166 -22.64 16.35 -9.83
N LEU A 167 -22.12 17.33 -9.08
CA LEU A 167 -20.79 17.21 -8.43
C LEU A 167 -20.79 16.11 -7.36
N THR A 168 -21.88 15.95 -6.63
CA THR A 168 -22.03 14.88 -5.63
C THR A 168 -22.04 13.50 -6.30
N LEU A 169 -22.74 13.35 -7.43
CA LEU A 169 -22.75 12.10 -8.20
C LEU A 169 -21.36 11.78 -8.76
N LYS A 170 -20.65 12.77 -9.32
CA LYS A 170 -19.26 12.60 -9.77
C LYS A 170 -18.33 12.20 -8.62
N ASN A 171 -18.52 12.77 -7.45
CA ASN A 171 -17.70 12.48 -6.29
C ASN A 171 -17.96 11.08 -5.66
N ARG A 172 -19.14 10.51 -5.88
CA ARG A 172 -19.51 9.17 -5.42
C ARG A 172 -18.96 8.04 -6.29
N GLN A 173 -18.43 8.35 -7.48
CA GLN A 173 -17.82 7.30 -8.30
C GLN A 173 -16.56 6.76 -7.63
N PRO A 174 -16.38 5.42 -7.61
CA PRO A 174 -15.16 4.80 -7.15
C PRO A 174 -13.91 5.42 -7.79
N LEU A 175 -12.84 5.55 -7.02
CA LEU A 175 -11.61 6.19 -7.47
C LEU A 175 -10.97 5.50 -8.68
N ILE A 176 -11.09 4.17 -8.76
CA ILE A 176 -10.59 3.44 -9.92
C ILE A 176 -11.17 3.98 -11.25
N PHE A 177 -12.45 4.33 -11.30
CA PHE A 177 -13.07 4.85 -12.54
C PHE A 177 -12.70 6.30 -12.83
N LYS A 178 -12.16 7.02 -11.83
CA LYS A 178 -11.62 8.38 -12.00
C LYS A 178 -10.19 8.34 -12.54
N PHE A 179 -9.38 7.37 -12.09
CA PHE A 179 -7.98 7.25 -12.45
C PHE A 179 -7.73 6.37 -13.67
N CYS A 180 -8.53 5.32 -13.85
CA CYS A 180 -8.38 4.38 -14.96
C CYS A 180 -9.48 4.64 -15.99
N VAL A 181 -9.20 5.53 -16.93
CA VAL A 181 -10.12 5.88 -18.05
C VAL A 181 -9.81 5.03 -19.27
N THR A 182 -8.54 4.76 -19.53
CA THR A 182 -8.04 3.99 -20.66
C THR A 182 -7.48 2.63 -20.23
N ASP A 183 -7.32 1.70 -21.17
CA ASP A 183 -6.64 0.42 -20.90
C ASP A 183 -5.18 0.62 -20.49
N GLU A 184 -4.56 1.70 -20.93
CA GLU A 184 -3.19 2.05 -20.55
C GLU A 184 -3.11 2.42 -19.07
N ASP A 185 -4.11 3.15 -18.55
CA ASP A 185 -4.23 3.44 -17.13
C ASP A 185 -4.42 2.16 -16.31
N TYR A 186 -5.27 1.22 -16.78
CA TYR A 186 -5.43 -0.08 -16.11
C TYR A 186 -4.10 -0.86 -16.08
N ARG A 187 -3.33 -0.88 -17.18
CA ARG A 187 -2.00 -1.50 -17.20
C ARG A 187 -1.04 -0.84 -16.22
N TYR A 188 -1.05 0.48 -16.14
CA TYR A 188 -0.15 1.22 -15.26
C TYR A 188 -0.49 1.02 -13.78
N TYR A 189 -1.74 1.29 -13.39
CA TYR A 189 -2.14 1.28 -11.97
C TYR A 189 -2.42 -0.11 -11.42
N THR A 190 -2.78 -1.09 -12.26
CA THR A 190 -3.29 -2.38 -11.80
C THR A 190 -2.58 -3.58 -12.40
N ARG A 191 -1.86 -3.39 -13.51
CA ARG A 191 -1.26 -4.46 -14.33
C ARG A 191 -2.28 -5.35 -15.06
N PHE A 192 -3.55 -5.05 -15.05
CA PHE A 192 -4.51 -5.73 -15.93
C PHE A 192 -4.36 -5.23 -17.37
N SER A 193 -4.57 -6.11 -18.36
CA SER A 193 -4.42 -5.78 -19.77
C SER A 193 -5.43 -4.76 -20.28
N SER A 194 -6.65 -4.77 -19.72
CA SER A 194 -7.75 -3.86 -20.07
C SER A 194 -8.76 -3.73 -18.93
N LYS A 195 -9.69 -2.79 -19.09
CA LYS A 195 -10.83 -2.60 -18.20
C LYS A 195 -11.70 -3.86 -18.10
N GLU A 196 -11.95 -4.53 -19.22
CA GLU A 196 -12.79 -5.74 -19.28
C GLU A 196 -12.18 -6.86 -18.44
N VAL A 197 -10.86 -7.10 -18.58
CA VAL A 197 -10.17 -8.14 -17.81
C VAL A 197 -10.20 -7.81 -16.31
N PHE A 198 -10.02 -6.55 -15.95
CA PHE A 198 -10.17 -6.13 -14.56
C PHE A 198 -11.60 -6.35 -14.05
N THR A 199 -12.60 -6.01 -14.84
CA THR A 199 -14.02 -6.15 -14.46
C THR A 199 -14.36 -7.63 -14.22
N VAL A 200 -13.99 -8.53 -15.12
CA VAL A 200 -14.18 -9.98 -14.95
C VAL A 200 -13.49 -10.50 -13.68
N PHE A 201 -12.27 -10.04 -13.43
CA PHE A 201 -11.55 -10.39 -12.20
C PHE A 201 -12.31 -9.87 -10.97
N TRP A 202 -12.72 -8.60 -10.97
CA TRP A 202 -13.48 -8.00 -9.86
C TRP A 202 -14.78 -8.76 -9.58
N GLU A 203 -15.56 -9.05 -10.61
CA GLU A 203 -16.81 -9.81 -10.48
C GLU A 203 -16.57 -11.20 -9.91
N SER A 204 -15.45 -11.84 -10.23
CA SER A 204 -15.11 -13.17 -9.70
C SER A 204 -14.73 -13.15 -8.22
N VAL A 205 -14.07 -12.09 -7.73
CA VAL A 205 -13.63 -11.99 -6.33
C VAL A 205 -14.64 -11.30 -5.42
N TYR A 206 -15.49 -10.41 -5.95
CA TYR A 206 -16.44 -9.61 -5.17
C TYR A 206 -17.35 -10.43 -4.24
N PRO A 207 -17.95 -11.57 -4.64
CA PRO A 207 -18.86 -12.33 -3.79
C PRO A 207 -18.22 -12.81 -2.49
N SER A 208 -16.92 -13.14 -2.51
CA SER A 208 -16.17 -13.54 -1.32
C SER A 208 -15.56 -12.34 -0.61
N ALA A 209 -15.11 -11.31 -1.37
CA ALA A 209 -14.57 -10.07 -0.82
C ALA A 209 -15.61 -9.29 0.01
N SER A 210 -16.90 -9.39 -0.33
CA SER A 210 -17.98 -8.72 0.42
C SER A 210 -18.03 -9.11 1.90
N ARG A 211 -17.48 -10.28 2.25
CA ARG A 211 -17.40 -10.81 3.63
C ARG A 211 -16.06 -10.57 4.31
N LEU A 212 -15.15 -9.83 3.66
CA LEU A 212 -13.83 -9.54 4.24
C LEU A 212 -13.94 -8.76 5.56
N VAL A 213 -13.18 -9.19 6.55
CA VAL A 213 -12.94 -8.48 7.80
C VAL A 213 -11.48 -8.05 7.83
N TYR A 214 -11.19 -6.84 8.29
CA TYR A 214 -9.81 -6.40 8.42
C TYR A 214 -9.01 -7.37 9.29
N TRP A 215 -7.82 -7.73 8.85
CA TRP A 215 -6.95 -8.70 9.51
C TRP A 215 -6.72 -8.42 11.00
N SER A 216 -6.55 -7.14 11.36
CA SER A 216 -6.39 -6.71 12.76
C SER A 216 -7.62 -6.98 13.63
N ASN A 217 -8.80 -7.09 13.04
CA ASN A 217 -10.04 -7.38 13.73
C ASN A 217 -10.30 -8.89 13.84
N ALA A 218 -9.86 -9.66 12.83
CA ALA A 218 -9.94 -11.12 12.87
C ALA A 218 -9.13 -11.69 14.05
N GLN A 219 -8.01 -11.08 14.41
CA GLN A 219 -7.24 -11.46 15.61
C GLN A 219 -7.93 -11.09 16.93
N ARG A 220 -8.84 -10.10 16.93
CA ARG A 220 -9.62 -9.66 18.08
C ARG A 220 -11.01 -10.27 18.13
N ALA A 221 -11.43 -10.98 17.11
CA ALA A 221 -12.80 -11.50 16.94
C ALA A 221 -13.16 -12.68 17.88
N ALA A 222 -12.31 -12.99 18.86
CA ALA A 222 -12.73 -13.75 20.05
C ALA A 222 -13.70 -12.96 20.95
N GLU A 223 -13.79 -11.62 20.78
CA GLU A 223 -14.73 -10.75 21.48
C GLU A 223 -15.67 -10.09 20.47
N VAL A 224 -16.97 -10.25 20.66
CA VAL A 224 -18.05 -9.74 19.81
C VAL A 224 -18.02 -8.19 19.79
N MET A 225 -17.22 -7.62 18.92
CA MET A 225 -17.25 -6.18 18.65
C MET A 225 -17.77 -5.94 17.23
N PRO A 226 -18.67 -4.96 17.02
CA PRO A 226 -19.13 -4.61 15.69
C PRO A 226 -17.94 -4.23 14.81
N SER A 227 -17.87 -4.79 13.60
CA SER A 227 -16.84 -4.44 12.61
C SER A 227 -16.82 -2.93 12.41
N PRO A 228 -15.67 -2.26 12.54
CA PRO A 228 -15.60 -0.83 12.24
C PRO A 228 -16.07 -0.59 10.82
N GLN A 229 -16.95 0.38 10.66
CA GLN A 229 -17.52 0.76 9.36
C GLN A 229 -16.38 1.05 8.37
N ARG A 230 -16.42 0.41 7.19
CA ARG A 230 -15.45 0.67 6.11
C ARG A 230 -15.59 2.12 5.65
N LYS A 231 -14.44 2.79 5.48
CA LYS A 231 -14.41 4.16 4.94
C LYS A 231 -14.41 4.19 3.42
N LEU A 232 -13.94 3.12 2.80
CA LEU A 232 -13.83 2.98 1.36
C LEU A 232 -14.74 1.87 0.86
N GLU A 233 -15.17 1.97 -0.38
CA GLU A 233 -15.78 0.86 -1.09
C GLU A 233 -14.76 -0.24 -1.32
N LEU A 234 -15.21 -1.49 -1.39
CA LEU A 234 -14.32 -2.64 -1.57
C LEU A 234 -13.50 -2.58 -2.87
N ILE A 235 -14.08 -2.00 -3.92
CA ILE A 235 -13.37 -1.83 -5.20
C ILE A 235 -12.23 -0.80 -5.07
N ASP A 236 -12.42 0.24 -4.26
CA ASP A 236 -11.37 1.23 -3.99
C ASP A 236 -10.29 0.69 -3.06
N GLU A 237 -10.66 -0.20 -2.12
CA GLU A 237 -9.66 -0.93 -1.33
C GLU A 237 -8.80 -1.85 -2.21
N LEU A 238 -9.42 -2.59 -3.14
CA LEU A 238 -8.69 -3.38 -4.13
C LEU A 238 -7.81 -2.49 -5.00
N PHE A 239 -8.34 -1.37 -5.48
CA PHE A 239 -7.58 -0.43 -6.30
C PHE A 239 -6.38 0.14 -5.54
N MET A 240 -6.54 0.51 -4.27
CA MET A 240 -5.45 0.92 -3.39
C MET A 240 -4.36 -0.16 -3.29
N PHE A 241 -4.76 -1.41 -3.09
CA PHE A 241 -3.84 -2.56 -3.05
C PHE A 241 -3.09 -2.71 -4.39
N LEU A 242 -3.81 -2.64 -5.52
CA LEU A 242 -3.21 -2.74 -6.86
C LEU A 242 -2.23 -1.61 -7.12
N CYS A 243 -2.57 -0.36 -6.79
CA CYS A 243 -1.65 0.78 -6.88
C CYS A 243 -0.38 0.57 -6.05
N ARG A 244 -0.50 -0.08 -4.87
CA ARG A 244 0.66 -0.42 -4.04
C ARG A 244 1.61 -1.38 -4.75
N ILE A 245 1.09 -2.47 -5.33
CA ILE A 245 1.93 -3.49 -5.95
C ILE A 245 2.35 -3.10 -7.37
N ALA A 246 1.43 -2.63 -8.21
CA ALA A 246 1.66 -2.36 -9.62
C ALA A 246 2.47 -1.07 -9.85
N ALA A 247 2.04 0.05 -9.28
CA ALA A 247 2.70 1.35 -9.42
C ALA A 247 3.73 1.64 -8.31
N GLY A 248 3.87 0.75 -7.32
CA GLY A 248 4.85 0.89 -6.23
C GLY A 248 4.57 2.05 -5.27
N LEU A 249 3.35 2.61 -5.25
CA LEU A 249 3.03 3.80 -4.47
C LEU A 249 3.25 3.55 -2.97
N GLN A 250 3.89 4.50 -2.30
CA GLN A 250 4.12 4.44 -0.87
C GLN A 250 2.81 4.60 -0.08
N GLU A 251 2.70 3.98 1.10
CA GLU A 251 1.51 4.06 1.95
C GLU A 251 1.11 5.50 2.30
N ARG A 252 2.07 6.40 2.44
CA ARG A 252 1.82 7.83 2.69
C ARG A 252 1.16 8.50 1.48
N THR A 253 1.61 8.19 0.26
CA THR A 253 1.00 8.69 -0.98
C THR A 253 -0.42 8.16 -1.13
N LEU A 254 -0.62 6.85 -0.89
CA LEU A 254 -1.93 6.22 -0.90
C LEU A 254 -2.87 6.84 0.14
N SER A 255 -2.37 7.15 1.34
CA SER A 255 -3.18 7.79 2.38
C SER A 255 -3.70 9.16 1.95
N SER A 256 -2.89 9.94 1.24
CA SER A 256 -3.30 11.24 0.68
C SER A 256 -4.25 11.09 -0.50
N LEU A 257 -4.01 10.12 -1.39
CA LEU A 257 -4.82 9.88 -2.59
C LEU A 257 -6.24 9.41 -2.25
N PHE A 258 -6.36 8.51 -1.27
CA PHE A 258 -7.63 7.92 -0.84
C PHE A 258 -8.26 8.63 0.38
N GLU A 259 -7.67 9.72 0.84
CA GLU A 259 -8.13 10.53 1.98
C GLU A 259 -8.37 9.72 3.26
N VAL A 260 -7.51 8.75 3.53
CA VAL A 260 -7.56 7.88 4.71
C VAL A 260 -6.24 7.95 5.50
N SER A 261 -6.25 7.47 6.74
CA SER A 261 -5.01 7.41 7.53
C SER A 261 -4.03 6.35 7.00
N VAL A 262 -2.73 6.55 7.17
CA VAL A 262 -1.69 5.56 6.81
C VAL A 262 -1.96 4.21 7.50
N SER A 263 -2.45 4.21 8.73
CA SER A 263 -2.83 2.97 9.43
C SER A 263 -4.02 2.25 8.79
N THR A 264 -4.91 2.98 8.11
CA THR A 264 -6.00 2.37 7.32
C THR A 264 -5.43 1.75 6.04
N VAL A 265 -4.53 2.45 5.35
CA VAL A 265 -3.83 1.93 4.15
C VAL A 265 -3.12 0.62 4.49
N SER A 266 -2.31 0.59 5.53
CA SER A 266 -1.58 -0.60 5.96
C SER A 266 -2.52 -1.78 6.26
N ARG A 267 -3.66 -1.53 6.95
CA ARG A 267 -4.69 -2.55 7.21
C ARG A 267 -5.33 -3.08 5.93
N VAL A 268 -5.67 -2.21 5.00
CA VAL A 268 -6.23 -2.59 3.69
C VAL A 268 -5.23 -3.46 2.93
N ILE A 269 -3.99 -3.00 2.79
CA ILE A 269 -2.94 -3.75 2.08
C ILE A 269 -2.74 -5.14 2.68
N LEU A 270 -2.60 -5.24 4.00
CA LEU A 270 -2.42 -6.53 4.67
C LEU A 270 -3.62 -7.46 4.50
N THR A 271 -4.83 -6.92 4.58
CA THR A 271 -6.08 -7.68 4.42
C THR A 271 -6.21 -8.22 3.00
N TRP A 272 -6.01 -7.37 1.98
CA TRP A 272 -6.07 -7.79 0.58
C TRP A 272 -4.92 -8.71 0.20
N THR A 273 -3.72 -8.54 0.76
CA THR A 273 -2.62 -9.49 0.59
C THR A 273 -3.03 -10.89 1.07
N SER A 274 -3.53 -11.00 2.30
CA SER A 274 -3.93 -12.29 2.85
C SER A 274 -5.09 -12.93 2.08
N TYR A 275 -6.08 -12.12 1.70
CA TYR A 275 -7.24 -12.57 0.97
C TYR A 275 -6.89 -13.06 -0.45
N LEU A 276 -6.24 -12.21 -1.25
CA LEU A 276 -5.89 -12.57 -2.63
C LEU A 276 -4.93 -13.74 -2.69
N TYR A 277 -3.99 -13.85 -1.74
CA TYR A 277 -3.14 -15.01 -1.65
C TYR A 277 -3.95 -16.29 -1.48
N GLN A 278 -4.91 -16.32 -0.56
CA GLN A 278 -5.77 -17.48 -0.35
C GLN A 278 -6.61 -17.79 -1.58
N VAL A 279 -7.26 -16.79 -2.17
CA VAL A 279 -8.10 -16.97 -3.36
C VAL A 279 -7.28 -17.48 -4.55
N LEU A 280 -6.20 -16.81 -4.91
CA LEU A 280 -5.40 -17.15 -6.08
C LEU A 280 -4.69 -18.50 -5.93
N CYS A 281 -4.18 -18.82 -4.72
CA CYS A 281 -3.54 -20.11 -4.46
C CYS A 281 -4.53 -21.28 -4.31
N SER A 282 -5.83 -21.01 -4.09
CA SER A 282 -6.87 -22.05 -4.10
C SER A 282 -7.32 -22.44 -5.50
N LEU A 283 -7.05 -21.57 -6.48
CA LEU A 283 -7.35 -21.89 -7.88
C LEU A 283 -6.37 -22.93 -8.42
N PRO A 284 -6.82 -23.89 -9.24
CA PRO A 284 -5.96 -24.88 -9.86
C PRO A 284 -5.09 -24.21 -10.95
N SER A 285 -3.97 -23.62 -10.51
CA SER A 285 -3.04 -22.97 -11.45
C SER A 285 -2.22 -23.97 -12.27
N TRP A 286 -2.00 -25.20 -11.76
CA TRP A 286 -1.30 -26.24 -12.48
C TRP A 286 -2.18 -26.79 -13.61
N MET A 287 -1.80 -26.50 -14.86
CA MET A 287 -2.57 -26.96 -16.04
C MET A 287 -2.52 -28.48 -16.19
N THR A 288 -3.61 -29.11 -16.58
CA THR A 288 -3.61 -30.54 -16.94
C THR A 288 -2.82 -30.78 -18.21
N ARG A 289 -2.44 -32.03 -18.47
CA ARG A 289 -1.69 -32.37 -19.69
C ARG A 289 -2.49 -32.01 -20.95
N GLU A 290 -3.79 -32.26 -20.92
CA GLU A 290 -4.72 -31.95 -22.00
C GLU A 290 -4.80 -30.44 -22.25
N GLN A 291 -4.86 -29.64 -21.20
CA GLN A 291 -4.86 -28.17 -21.28
C GLN A 291 -3.55 -27.65 -21.88
N VAL A 292 -2.41 -28.20 -21.46
CA VAL A 292 -1.10 -27.83 -22.01
C VAL A 292 -1.03 -28.19 -23.49
N GLN A 293 -1.46 -29.41 -23.89
CA GLN A 293 -1.47 -29.85 -25.26
C GLN A 293 -2.41 -29.02 -26.15
N ALA A 294 -3.60 -28.67 -25.66
CA ALA A 294 -4.57 -27.85 -26.37
C ALA A 294 -4.07 -26.43 -26.65
N THR A 295 -3.28 -25.87 -25.72
CA THR A 295 -2.78 -24.48 -25.79
C THR A 295 -1.32 -24.38 -26.23
N MET A 296 -0.66 -25.51 -26.55
CA MET A 296 0.76 -25.55 -26.88
C MET A 296 1.04 -24.88 -28.23
N PRO A 297 1.92 -23.87 -28.30
CA PRO A 297 2.34 -23.26 -29.56
C PRO A 297 3.12 -24.24 -30.46
N ASP A 298 2.99 -24.12 -31.78
CA ASP A 298 3.57 -25.05 -32.77
C ASP A 298 5.07 -25.24 -32.62
N LYS A 299 5.80 -24.20 -32.25
CA LYS A 299 7.24 -24.27 -32.01
C LYS A 299 7.62 -25.24 -30.87
N PHE A 300 6.77 -25.38 -29.86
CA PHE A 300 6.98 -26.37 -28.79
C PHE A 300 6.59 -27.78 -29.24
N ARG A 301 5.50 -27.88 -30.01
CA ARG A 301 5.07 -29.19 -30.58
C ARG A 301 6.14 -29.83 -31.45
N LEU A 302 6.90 -29.00 -32.18
CA LEU A 302 7.93 -29.49 -33.08
C LEU A 302 9.15 -30.07 -32.34
N TYR A 303 9.56 -29.45 -31.23
CA TYR A 303 10.82 -29.79 -30.54
C TYR A 303 10.60 -30.55 -29.22
N CYS A 304 9.54 -30.28 -28.51
CA CYS A 304 9.27 -30.78 -27.15
C CYS A 304 7.77 -31.07 -26.96
N PRO A 305 7.19 -32.04 -27.66
CA PRO A 305 5.75 -32.28 -27.65
C PRO A 305 5.18 -32.73 -26.30
N GLN A 306 6.02 -33.24 -25.38
CA GLN A 306 5.63 -33.66 -24.03
C GLN A 306 6.00 -32.62 -22.96
N LEU A 307 6.41 -31.41 -23.39
CA LEU A 307 6.79 -30.35 -22.47
C LEU A 307 5.62 -29.94 -21.59
N ARG A 308 5.82 -30.12 -20.28
CA ARG A 308 4.84 -29.80 -19.25
C ARG A 308 5.02 -28.40 -18.72
N VAL A 309 6.26 -28.05 -18.41
CA VAL A 309 6.60 -26.79 -17.75
C VAL A 309 8.05 -26.39 -18.08
N ILE A 310 8.26 -25.08 -18.17
CA ILE A 310 9.58 -24.46 -18.24
C ILE A 310 9.83 -23.82 -16.88
N ILE A 311 10.92 -24.16 -16.22
CA ILE A 311 11.25 -23.69 -14.88
C ILE A 311 12.49 -22.82 -14.89
N ASP A 312 12.49 -21.82 -14.01
CA ASP A 312 13.66 -21.02 -13.71
C ASP A 312 13.58 -20.44 -12.29
N CYS A 313 14.75 -20.20 -11.68
CA CYS A 313 14.84 -19.52 -10.39
C CYS A 313 15.09 -18.04 -10.57
N THR A 314 14.40 -17.23 -9.75
CA THR A 314 14.61 -15.80 -9.71
C THR A 314 14.87 -15.32 -8.29
N GLU A 315 15.53 -14.17 -8.19
CA GLU A 315 15.86 -13.54 -6.90
C GLU A 315 15.15 -12.22 -6.72
N ILE A 316 14.74 -11.95 -5.48
CA ILE A 316 14.19 -10.67 -5.00
C ILE A 316 15.17 -10.11 -3.99
N ARG A 317 15.47 -8.83 -4.07
CA ARG A 317 16.39 -8.15 -3.16
C ARG A 317 15.66 -7.66 -1.91
N CYS A 318 16.20 -7.98 -0.74
CA CYS A 318 15.69 -7.55 0.55
C CYS A 318 16.77 -6.81 1.35
N GLU A 319 16.35 -5.92 2.25
CA GLU A 319 17.25 -5.32 3.22
C GLU A 319 17.91 -6.38 4.10
N THR A 320 19.17 -6.15 4.43
CA THR A 320 19.94 -7.05 5.30
C THR A 320 19.54 -6.87 6.76
N ALA A 321 19.28 -7.97 7.45
CA ALA A 321 19.05 -7.93 8.88
C ALA A 321 20.33 -7.47 9.61
N SER A 322 20.19 -6.70 10.68
CA SER A 322 21.32 -6.26 11.52
C SER A 322 21.97 -7.40 12.31
N SER A 323 21.32 -8.57 12.41
CA SER A 323 21.83 -9.76 13.08
C SER A 323 22.75 -10.57 12.16
N LEU A 324 23.99 -10.84 12.60
CA LEU A 324 24.99 -11.61 11.86
C LEU A 324 24.54 -13.05 11.55
N SER A 325 23.74 -13.67 12.43
CA SER A 325 23.21 -15.01 12.21
C SER A 325 22.21 -15.05 11.04
N LEU A 326 21.31 -14.07 10.98
CA LEU A 326 20.37 -13.93 9.86
C LEU A 326 21.08 -13.53 8.56
N GLN A 327 22.16 -12.76 8.64
CA GLN A 327 22.99 -12.43 7.47
C GLN A 327 23.61 -13.67 6.86
N SER A 328 24.19 -14.58 7.67
CA SER A 328 24.82 -15.80 7.17
C SER A 328 23.84 -16.77 6.50
N GLU A 329 22.61 -16.85 7.00
CA GLU A 329 21.55 -17.69 6.43
C GLU A 329 21.00 -17.13 5.10
N THR A 330 21.07 -15.81 4.92
CA THR A 330 20.51 -15.13 3.75
C THR A 330 21.54 -14.82 2.66
N PHE A 331 22.84 -15.00 2.94
CA PHE A 331 23.93 -14.72 2.01
C PHE A 331 23.97 -15.74 0.85
N SER A 332 23.95 -15.24 -0.39
CA SER A 332 24.11 -16.08 -1.59
C SER A 332 25.57 -16.08 -2.05
N THR A 333 26.22 -17.24 -1.96
CA THR A 333 27.59 -17.46 -2.47
C THR A 333 27.67 -17.52 -4.00
N TYR A 334 26.54 -17.59 -4.69
CA TYR A 334 26.48 -17.86 -6.14
C TYR A 334 26.84 -16.66 -7.02
N LYS A 335 26.76 -15.42 -6.54
CA LYS A 335 27.03 -14.20 -7.33
C LYS A 335 28.37 -13.51 -7.01
N ASN A 336 29.38 -14.25 -6.59
CA ASN A 336 30.73 -13.70 -6.39
C ASN A 336 31.49 -13.42 -7.71
N HIS A 337 30.80 -13.30 -8.85
CA HIS A 337 31.37 -12.85 -10.11
C HIS A 337 30.94 -11.42 -10.43
N THR A 338 31.83 -10.50 -10.09
CA THR A 338 31.89 -9.13 -10.55
C THR A 338 31.94 -9.07 -12.09
N THR A 339 30.82 -8.69 -12.70
CA THR A 339 30.83 -8.19 -14.06
C THR A 339 30.21 -6.80 -14.07
N PHE A 340 30.93 -5.85 -13.45
CA PHE A 340 30.90 -4.44 -13.89
C PHE A 340 32.00 -3.68 -13.14
N LYS A 341 32.97 -3.17 -13.88
CA LYS A 341 33.97 -2.21 -13.41
C LYS A 341 33.28 -0.86 -13.18
N GLY A 342 33.00 -0.56 -11.91
CA GLY A 342 32.52 0.74 -11.49
C GLY A 342 32.68 0.90 -9.98
N THR A 343 33.52 1.85 -9.59
CA THR A 343 34.12 2.05 -8.26
C THR A 343 33.15 2.38 -7.11
N LEU A 344 31.82 2.33 -7.33
CA LEU A 344 30.77 2.61 -6.31
C LEU A 344 29.94 1.39 -5.92
N SER A 345 30.15 0.23 -6.56
CA SER A 345 29.35 -0.97 -6.38
C SER A 345 29.68 -1.77 -5.11
N ASN A 346 30.89 -1.61 -4.57
CA ASN A 346 31.39 -2.49 -3.50
C ASN A 346 30.86 -2.15 -2.08
N PHE A 347 30.30 -0.95 -1.87
CA PHE A 347 29.79 -0.56 -0.55
C PHE A 347 28.36 -1.08 -0.28
N TYR A 348 27.58 -1.35 -1.34
CA TYR A 348 26.20 -1.83 -1.22
C TYR A 348 26.03 -3.35 -1.34
N SER A 349 27.06 -4.08 -1.76
CA SER A 349 26.97 -5.53 -1.93
C SER A 349 26.82 -6.32 -0.64
N HIS A 350 27.19 -5.74 0.50
CA HIS A 350 27.07 -6.35 1.83
C HIS A 350 25.69 -6.10 2.51
N LEU A 351 24.82 -5.30 1.90
CA LEU A 351 23.55 -4.86 2.49
C LEU A 351 22.29 -5.53 1.89
N VAL A 352 22.47 -6.50 1.00
CA VAL A 352 21.35 -7.11 0.27
C VAL A 352 21.30 -8.62 0.50
N CYS A 353 20.20 -9.08 1.06
CA CYS A 353 19.89 -10.50 1.20
C CYS A 353 18.88 -10.90 0.12
N PRO A 354 19.22 -11.77 -0.85
CA PRO A 354 18.24 -12.23 -1.82
C PRO A 354 17.31 -13.28 -1.24
N PHE A 355 16.04 -13.23 -1.62
CA PHE A 355 15.14 -14.36 -1.58
C PHE A 355 15.08 -15.02 -2.95
N LYS A 356 15.07 -16.34 -3.00
CA LYS A 356 14.95 -17.13 -4.23
C LYS A 356 13.58 -17.79 -4.35
N CYS A 357 13.07 -17.87 -5.56
CA CYS A 357 11.83 -18.54 -5.89
C CYS A 357 11.98 -19.32 -7.19
N LEU A 358 11.39 -20.50 -7.24
CA LEU A 358 11.23 -21.29 -8.46
C LEU A 358 9.88 -20.93 -9.10
N ILE A 359 9.91 -20.54 -10.37
CA ILE A 359 8.72 -20.26 -11.18
C ILE A 359 8.62 -21.31 -12.29
N GLY A 360 7.42 -21.79 -12.54
CA GLY A 360 7.09 -22.68 -13.65
C GLY A 360 6.07 -22.05 -14.58
N VAL A 361 6.36 -22.10 -15.87
CA VAL A 361 5.55 -21.51 -16.94
C VAL A 361 5.17 -22.59 -17.95
N ALA A 362 3.91 -22.70 -18.27
CA ALA A 362 3.44 -23.58 -19.32
C ALA A 362 3.90 -23.11 -20.71
N PRO A 363 3.99 -23.96 -21.73
CA PRO A 363 4.39 -23.58 -23.07
C PRO A 363 3.56 -22.44 -23.69
N CYS A 364 2.31 -22.26 -23.26
CA CYS A 364 1.45 -21.16 -23.69
C CYS A 364 1.79 -19.81 -23.02
N GLY A 365 2.74 -19.77 -22.07
CA GLY A 365 3.16 -18.56 -21.38
C GLY A 365 2.46 -18.25 -20.05
N VAL A 366 1.56 -19.12 -19.60
CA VAL A 366 0.88 -18.97 -18.31
C VAL A 366 1.79 -19.41 -17.17
N VAL A 367 1.93 -18.60 -16.13
CA VAL A 367 2.58 -18.97 -14.86
C VAL A 367 1.70 -20.00 -14.17
N THR A 368 2.14 -21.25 -14.12
CA THR A 368 1.37 -22.36 -13.58
C THR A 368 1.88 -22.86 -12.24
N PHE A 369 3.11 -22.50 -11.89
CA PHE A 369 3.75 -22.91 -10.65
C PHE A 369 4.58 -21.79 -10.05
N VAL A 370 4.44 -21.59 -8.73
CA VAL A 370 5.23 -20.65 -7.94
C VAL A 370 5.60 -21.32 -6.62
N SER A 371 6.88 -21.46 -6.32
CA SER A 371 7.30 -21.97 -5.01
C SER A 371 7.17 -20.91 -3.92
N THR A 372 7.29 -21.32 -2.67
CA THR A 372 7.60 -20.39 -1.58
C THR A 372 8.95 -19.73 -1.82
N LEU A 373 9.17 -18.59 -1.15
CA LEU A 373 10.47 -17.92 -1.12
C LEU A 373 11.44 -18.66 -0.19
N TYR A 374 12.64 -18.84 -0.66
CA TYR A 374 13.77 -19.43 0.09
C TYR A 374 14.85 -18.37 0.27
N THR A 375 15.73 -18.58 1.25
CA THR A 375 16.92 -17.74 1.40
C THR A 375 17.87 -17.91 0.23
N GLY A 376 18.63 -16.88 -0.12
CA GLY A 376 19.49 -16.85 -1.30
C GLY A 376 20.60 -17.91 -1.31
N SER A 377 20.96 -18.45 -0.16
CA SER A 377 21.96 -19.53 0.00
C SER A 377 21.45 -20.90 -0.49
N VAL A 378 20.13 -21.09 -0.63
CA VAL A 378 19.56 -22.38 -1.05
C VAL A 378 19.83 -22.60 -2.53
N SER A 379 20.31 -23.79 -2.89
CA SER A 379 20.58 -24.15 -4.27
C SER A 379 19.29 -24.36 -5.06
N ASP A 380 19.33 -24.16 -6.39
CA ASP A 380 18.17 -24.36 -7.27
C ASP A 380 17.68 -25.83 -7.23
N ILE A 381 18.60 -26.76 -7.01
CA ILE A 381 18.31 -28.19 -6.80
C ILE A 381 17.50 -28.40 -5.52
N ASP A 382 17.90 -27.77 -4.41
CA ASP A 382 17.20 -27.90 -3.13
C ASP A 382 15.85 -27.18 -3.16
N ILE A 383 15.76 -26.06 -3.84
CA ILE A 383 14.49 -25.35 -4.06
C ILE A 383 13.54 -26.29 -4.82
N THR A 384 14.01 -26.91 -5.91
CA THR A 384 13.18 -27.86 -6.69
C THR A 384 12.70 -29.01 -5.82
N ARG A 385 13.57 -29.61 -5.01
CA ARG A 385 13.22 -30.71 -4.10
C ARG A 385 12.16 -30.31 -3.07
N ARG A 386 12.27 -29.12 -2.48
CA ARG A 386 11.38 -28.63 -1.40
C ARG A 386 10.10 -28.00 -1.91
N SER A 387 10.03 -27.58 -3.18
CA SER A 387 8.96 -26.78 -3.75
C SER A 387 7.66 -27.56 -4.04
N LYS A 388 7.65 -28.89 -3.88
CA LYS A 388 6.56 -29.80 -4.25
C LYS A 388 6.26 -29.88 -5.76
N LEU A 389 7.08 -29.29 -6.63
CA LEU A 389 6.93 -29.38 -8.08
C LEU A 389 6.89 -30.85 -8.55
N LEU A 390 7.79 -31.67 -8.01
CA LEU A 390 7.89 -33.09 -8.37
C LEU A 390 6.59 -33.87 -8.14
N GLN A 391 5.78 -33.46 -7.17
CA GLN A 391 4.48 -34.11 -6.85
C GLN A 391 3.39 -33.81 -7.87
N LEU A 392 3.58 -32.78 -8.70
CA LEU A 392 2.63 -32.35 -9.73
C LEU A 392 2.93 -32.99 -11.09
N LEU A 393 4.12 -33.54 -11.25
CA LEU A 393 4.56 -34.17 -12.50
C LEU A 393 4.03 -35.59 -12.62
N GLN A 394 3.79 -36.00 -13.86
CA GLN A 394 3.32 -37.32 -14.21
C GLN A 394 4.37 -38.06 -15.07
N PRO A 395 4.41 -39.41 -15.06
CA PRO A 395 5.30 -40.15 -15.93
C PRO A 395 5.15 -39.75 -17.40
N GLY A 396 6.25 -39.49 -18.08
CA GLY A 396 6.31 -39.01 -19.46
C GLY A 396 6.29 -37.47 -19.63
N ASP A 397 6.06 -36.70 -18.56
CA ASP A 397 6.20 -35.23 -18.63
C ASP A 397 7.64 -34.83 -18.91
N GLU A 398 7.84 -33.76 -19.65
CA GLU A 398 9.13 -33.12 -19.88
C GLU A 398 9.19 -31.78 -19.15
N VAL A 399 10.29 -31.52 -18.47
CA VAL A 399 10.57 -30.28 -17.75
C VAL A 399 11.76 -29.60 -18.41
N MET A 400 11.58 -28.36 -18.88
CA MET A 400 12.66 -27.58 -19.45
C MET A 400 13.26 -26.64 -18.40
N ALA A 401 14.59 -26.59 -18.32
CA ALA A 401 15.29 -25.75 -17.37
C ALA A 401 16.62 -25.22 -17.93
N ASP A 402 17.27 -24.33 -17.16
CA ASP A 402 18.65 -23.91 -17.48
C ASP A 402 19.66 -25.04 -17.20
N LYS A 403 20.80 -24.90 -17.82
CA LYS A 403 21.92 -25.84 -17.68
C LYS A 403 22.39 -26.06 -16.24
N GLY A 404 22.17 -25.07 -15.35
CA GLY A 404 22.47 -25.15 -13.93
C GLY A 404 21.54 -26.08 -13.12
N PHE A 405 20.38 -26.47 -13.68
CA PHE A 405 19.45 -27.37 -13.01
C PHE A 405 19.85 -28.84 -13.21
N VAL A 406 20.73 -29.36 -12.34
CA VAL A 406 21.13 -30.78 -12.35
C VAL A 406 20.12 -31.59 -11.54
N ILE A 407 18.87 -31.70 -12.03
CA ILE A 407 17.74 -32.37 -11.36
C ILE A 407 17.28 -33.64 -12.07
N GLU A 408 18.05 -34.14 -13.03
CA GLU A 408 17.68 -35.31 -13.88
C GLU A 408 17.32 -36.54 -13.05
N ARG A 409 18.11 -36.83 -12.01
CA ARG A 409 17.83 -37.97 -11.12
C ARG A 409 16.47 -37.85 -10.43
N MET A 410 16.16 -36.68 -9.89
CA MET A 410 14.87 -36.44 -9.22
C MET A 410 13.67 -36.55 -10.16
N LEU A 411 13.82 -36.07 -11.41
CA LEU A 411 12.79 -36.19 -12.42
C LEU A 411 12.60 -37.64 -12.86
N SER A 412 13.70 -38.40 -13.00
CA SER A 412 13.64 -39.82 -13.36
C SER A 412 12.89 -40.67 -12.31
N GLU A 413 13.01 -40.31 -11.02
CA GLU A 413 12.31 -40.95 -9.91
C GLU A 413 10.77 -40.81 -10.03
N VAL A 414 10.27 -39.75 -10.65
CA VAL A 414 8.84 -39.53 -10.94
C VAL A 414 8.45 -39.87 -12.39
N GLY A 415 9.37 -40.44 -13.16
CA GLY A 415 9.16 -40.81 -14.55
C GLY A 415 9.13 -39.65 -15.53
N ALA A 416 9.58 -38.47 -15.13
CA ALA A 416 9.68 -37.28 -15.98
C ALA A 416 11.10 -37.14 -16.58
N LYS A 417 11.22 -36.34 -17.64
CA LYS A 417 12.49 -36.08 -18.33
C LYS A 417 12.92 -34.62 -18.20
N LEU A 418 14.24 -34.40 -18.09
CA LEU A 418 14.83 -33.07 -18.10
C LEU A 418 15.24 -32.67 -19.52
N ILE A 419 14.85 -31.46 -19.94
CA ILE A 419 15.33 -30.82 -21.17
C ILE A 419 16.20 -29.63 -20.79
N ILE A 420 17.50 -29.77 -21.00
CA ILE A 420 18.51 -28.71 -20.79
C ILE A 420 19.41 -28.60 -22.03
N PRO A 421 20.06 -27.44 -22.23
CA PRO A 421 21.10 -27.34 -23.24
C PRO A 421 22.21 -28.39 -23.01
N PRO A 422 22.67 -29.08 -24.08
CA PRO A 422 23.66 -30.15 -23.95
C PRO A 422 24.96 -29.63 -23.32
N PHE A 423 25.61 -30.49 -22.52
CA PHE A 423 26.95 -30.22 -22.01
C PHE A 423 27.99 -30.42 -23.11
N LYS A 424 28.98 -29.54 -23.15
CA LYS A 424 30.09 -29.67 -24.06
C LYS A 424 30.92 -30.93 -23.69
N LYS A 425 30.84 -31.94 -24.56
CA LYS A 425 31.54 -33.25 -24.36
C LYS A 425 32.93 -33.30 -25.06
N SER A 426 33.21 -32.36 -25.97
CA SER A 426 34.44 -32.31 -26.77
C SER A 426 34.93 -30.85 -26.84
N THR A 427 36.11 -30.64 -27.49
CA THR A 427 36.67 -29.30 -27.70
C THR A 427 35.75 -28.36 -28.50
N GLN A 428 34.88 -28.91 -29.37
CA GLN A 428 33.87 -28.14 -30.12
C GLN A 428 32.50 -28.82 -30.01
N PHE A 429 31.43 -28.02 -30.09
CA PHE A 429 30.06 -28.54 -30.24
C PHE A 429 29.88 -29.15 -31.64
N THR A 430 29.14 -30.25 -31.71
CA THR A 430 28.63 -30.74 -32.98
C THR A 430 27.59 -29.75 -33.56
N LYS A 431 27.37 -29.81 -34.89
CA LYS A 431 26.33 -28.98 -35.52
C LYS A 431 24.95 -29.25 -34.88
N GLU A 432 24.64 -30.51 -34.65
CA GLU A 432 23.37 -30.93 -33.99
C GLU A 432 23.24 -30.40 -32.58
N ASP A 433 24.32 -30.47 -31.78
CA ASP A 433 24.30 -29.91 -30.39
C ASP A 433 24.13 -28.39 -30.39
N THR A 434 24.69 -27.71 -31.41
CA THR A 434 24.53 -26.25 -31.57
C THR A 434 23.09 -25.91 -31.88
N GLU A 435 22.48 -26.62 -32.86
CA GLU A 435 21.07 -26.43 -33.25
C GLU A 435 20.12 -26.73 -32.09
N LYS A 436 20.33 -27.82 -31.38
CA LYS A 436 19.55 -28.15 -30.16
C LYS A 436 19.71 -27.08 -29.07
N THR A 437 20.91 -26.62 -28.81
CA THR A 437 21.20 -25.56 -27.84
C THR A 437 20.44 -24.28 -28.20
N GLN A 438 20.47 -23.89 -29.47
CA GLN A 438 19.76 -22.70 -29.96
C GLN A 438 18.24 -22.87 -29.86
N ALA A 439 17.69 -24.02 -30.19
CA ALA A 439 16.27 -24.30 -30.09
C ALA A 439 15.79 -24.21 -28.64
N ILE A 440 16.45 -24.89 -27.72
CA ILE A 440 16.14 -24.86 -26.28
C ILE A 440 16.26 -23.44 -25.72
N ALA A 441 17.31 -22.70 -26.07
CA ALA A 441 17.51 -21.32 -25.62
C ALA A 441 16.36 -20.40 -26.08
N ARG A 442 15.91 -20.53 -27.36
CA ARG A 442 14.77 -19.77 -27.89
C ARG A 442 13.46 -20.09 -27.16
N LEU A 443 13.22 -21.35 -26.83
CA LEU A 443 12.01 -21.77 -26.13
C LEU A 443 12.04 -21.32 -24.66
N ARG A 444 13.21 -21.33 -24.03
CA ARG A 444 13.40 -20.93 -22.64
C ARG A 444 13.20 -19.43 -22.38
N ILE A 445 13.36 -18.59 -23.41
CA ILE A 445 13.04 -17.15 -23.31
C ILE A 445 11.65 -16.88 -22.71
N LEU A 446 10.72 -17.82 -22.85
CA LEU A 446 9.36 -17.68 -22.34
C LEU A 446 9.32 -17.52 -20.81
N VAL A 447 10.05 -18.33 -20.05
CA VAL A 447 10.10 -18.22 -18.58
C VAL A 447 10.81 -16.94 -18.14
N GLU A 448 11.86 -16.53 -18.86
CA GLU A 448 12.57 -15.28 -18.60
C GLU A 448 11.66 -14.06 -18.80
N ARG A 449 10.83 -14.09 -19.87
CA ARG A 449 9.82 -13.06 -20.13
C ARG A 449 8.73 -13.04 -19.04
N ALA A 450 8.27 -14.21 -18.58
CA ALA A 450 7.33 -14.30 -17.46
C ALA A 450 7.90 -13.71 -16.17
N ILE A 451 9.13 -14.08 -15.82
CA ILE A 451 9.84 -13.53 -14.66
C ILE A 451 10.02 -12.02 -14.79
N ARG A 452 10.39 -11.53 -15.97
CA ARG A 452 10.49 -10.09 -16.22
C ARG A 452 9.15 -9.40 -15.99
N ARG A 453 8.05 -9.95 -16.51
CA ARG A 453 6.68 -9.43 -16.33
C ARG A 453 6.28 -9.36 -14.85
N VAL A 454 6.63 -10.35 -14.05
CA VAL A 454 6.42 -10.30 -12.59
C VAL A 454 7.26 -9.21 -11.95
N LYS A 455 8.49 -9.00 -12.40
CA LYS A 455 9.39 -7.95 -11.87
C LYS A 455 9.01 -6.53 -12.36
N GLU A 456 8.12 -6.39 -13.31
CA GLU A 456 7.54 -5.09 -13.72
C GLU A 456 6.54 -4.53 -12.70
N TYR A 457 6.11 -5.32 -11.70
CA TYR A 457 5.42 -4.76 -10.54
C TYR A 457 6.39 -3.89 -9.75
N HIS A 458 6.16 -2.60 -9.72
CA HIS A 458 7.06 -1.60 -9.13
C HIS A 458 7.32 -1.75 -7.63
N ILE A 459 6.54 -2.58 -6.93
CA ILE A 459 6.85 -2.98 -5.55
C ILE A 459 8.22 -3.68 -5.45
N TRP A 460 8.73 -4.25 -6.55
CA TRP A 460 10.01 -4.97 -6.62
C TRP A 460 11.19 -4.13 -7.11
N ASP A 461 10.99 -2.85 -7.47
CA ASP A 461 12.05 -1.98 -7.99
C ASP A 461 13.14 -1.70 -6.96
N GLY A 462 12.75 -1.57 -5.70
CA GLY A 462 13.65 -1.31 -4.58
C GLY A 462 14.02 -2.56 -3.78
N LEU A 463 14.72 -2.33 -2.68
CA LEU A 463 14.92 -3.36 -1.66
C LEU A 463 13.62 -3.57 -0.88
N VAL A 464 13.22 -4.83 -0.73
CA VAL A 464 12.08 -5.17 0.14
C VAL A 464 12.46 -4.86 1.58
N PRO A 465 11.74 -3.96 2.27
CA PRO A 465 12.05 -3.63 3.65
C PRO A 465 11.77 -4.81 4.59
N LEU A 466 12.55 -4.91 5.67
CA LEU A 466 12.40 -5.99 6.67
C LEU A 466 10.98 -6.04 7.27
N SER A 467 10.31 -4.91 7.37
CA SER A 467 8.92 -4.84 7.85
C SER A 467 7.93 -5.60 6.96
N MET A 468 8.24 -5.83 5.68
CA MET A 468 7.42 -6.59 4.74
C MET A 468 7.73 -8.08 4.68
N VAL A 469 8.78 -8.55 5.36
CA VAL A 469 9.22 -9.96 5.28
C VAL A 469 8.09 -10.93 5.65
N GLY A 470 7.24 -10.58 6.61
CA GLY A 470 6.08 -11.40 7.01
C GLY A 470 5.03 -11.60 5.91
N SER A 471 4.97 -10.73 4.90
CA SER A 471 3.98 -10.80 3.80
C SER A 471 4.63 -10.95 2.41
N VAL A 472 5.96 -10.89 2.31
CA VAL A 472 6.65 -10.87 1.02
C VAL A 472 6.37 -12.12 0.18
N ASN A 473 6.29 -13.29 0.80
CA ASN A 473 5.97 -14.54 0.11
C ASN A 473 4.58 -14.50 -0.51
N GLN A 474 3.60 -13.97 0.21
CA GLN A 474 2.23 -13.80 -0.28
C GLN A 474 2.17 -12.80 -1.43
N LEU A 475 2.80 -11.64 -1.27
CA LEU A 475 2.86 -10.60 -2.30
C LEU A 475 3.52 -11.10 -3.58
N TRP A 476 4.62 -11.86 -3.45
CA TRP A 476 5.29 -12.44 -4.60
C TRP A 476 4.40 -13.43 -5.34
N ALA A 477 3.76 -14.36 -4.64
CA ALA A 477 2.85 -15.32 -5.24
C ALA A 477 1.66 -14.63 -5.93
N ILE A 478 1.10 -13.57 -5.31
CA ILE A 478 0.05 -12.75 -5.92
C ILE A 478 0.54 -12.12 -7.22
N CYS A 479 1.70 -11.45 -7.23
CA CYS A 479 2.24 -10.82 -8.43
C CYS A 479 2.50 -11.86 -9.55
N CYS A 480 3.01 -13.05 -9.19
CA CYS A 480 3.22 -14.13 -10.16
C CYS A 480 1.91 -14.58 -10.79
N LEU A 481 0.89 -14.90 -9.99
CA LEU A 481 -0.39 -15.40 -10.49
C LEU A 481 -1.19 -14.31 -11.21
N MET A 482 -1.17 -13.08 -10.71
CA MET A 482 -1.82 -11.94 -11.35
C MET A 482 -1.14 -11.54 -12.67
N SER A 483 0.13 -11.88 -12.89
CA SER A 483 0.78 -11.62 -14.17
C SER A 483 0.09 -12.31 -15.36
N ASN A 484 -0.68 -13.37 -15.09
CA ASN A 484 -1.49 -14.06 -16.11
C ASN A 484 -2.63 -13.19 -16.68
N TYR A 485 -3.07 -12.15 -15.95
CA TYR A 485 -4.11 -11.21 -16.39
C TYR A 485 -3.57 -10.05 -17.25
N GLN A 486 -2.24 -10.00 -17.48
CA GLN A 486 -1.62 -8.98 -18.34
C GLN A 486 -1.73 -9.30 -19.84
N GLY A 487 -2.44 -10.36 -20.19
CA GLY A 487 -2.55 -10.85 -21.56
C GLY A 487 -1.43 -11.83 -21.94
N PRO A 488 -1.45 -12.40 -23.16
CA PRO A 488 -0.48 -13.38 -23.58
C PRO A 488 0.94 -12.81 -23.57
N LEU A 489 1.93 -13.65 -23.25
CA LEU A 489 3.32 -13.29 -23.43
C LEU A 489 3.59 -13.20 -24.94
N ASP A 490 3.90 -12.00 -25.40
CA ASP A 490 4.15 -11.76 -26.83
C ASP A 490 5.28 -12.68 -27.34
N VAL A 491 4.89 -13.57 -28.20
CA VAL A 491 5.80 -14.42 -28.97
C VAL A 491 6.14 -13.73 -30.31
N LYS A 492 5.74 -12.46 -30.46
CA LYS A 492 6.03 -11.61 -31.63
C LYS A 492 7.51 -11.28 -31.67
N GLY A 493 8.25 -12.04 -32.43
CA GLY A 493 9.68 -11.81 -32.67
C GLY A 493 10.33 -12.84 -33.56
N ASP A 494 9.71 -13.96 -33.79
CA ASP A 494 10.19 -14.95 -34.76
C ASP A 494 9.50 -14.71 -36.13
N LYS A 495 10.08 -13.84 -36.97
CA LYS A 495 9.87 -13.96 -38.40
C LYS A 495 10.31 -15.39 -38.77
N PRO A 496 9.49 -16.16 -39.49
CA PRO A 496 9.97 -17.42 -40.05
C PRO A 496 11.17 -17.11 -40.92
N VAL A 497 12.28 -17.82 -40.68
CA VAL A 497 13.43 -17.85 -41.54
C VAL A 497 13.12 -18.72 -42.72
#